data_a426ac19c215be072a4b510bda070c89
#
_entry.id   a426ac19c215be072a4b510bda070c89
#
_cell.length_a   1.000
_cell.length_b   1.000
_cell.length_c   1.000
_cell.angle_alpha   90.00
_cell.angle_beta   90.00
_cell.angle_gamma   90.00
#
_symmetry.space_group_name_H-M   'P 1'
#
loop_
_entity.id
_entity.type
_entity.pdbx_description
1 polymer ?
#
loop_
_entity_poly.entity_id
_entity_poly.type
_entity_poly.pdbx_seq_one_letter_code
_entity_poly.pdbx_strand_id
1 'polypeptide(L)'
;MYKRQALGVAPDNMVLVESVEDIDQTNLHNDKVALLAQTTLAMSEWEPILNKAKSEYQNIQLPRKSDLCYATTNRQKALINISNKVDKVLVVGSSTSSNTNALVTTINNLGKEAHRIETLEDLNNINLNDVDVAITAGASAPDHIVKEISEFLNPNNLEFYVDTTEEEYFPLPKELRSNITALSKLLKDMFPTNSKEAVNGISKDKSWSATEALSSL
;
A
#
# COMPACT_ATOMS: atom_id res chain seq x y z
N MET A 1 5.49 17.04 0.89
CA MET A 1 4.92 17.69 -0.32
C MET A 1 3.39 17.58 -0.35
N TYR A 2 2.81 16.38 -0.24
CA TYR A 2 1.35 16.16 -0.28
C TYR A 2 0.54 16.87 0.82
N LYS A 3 1.06 16.99 2.05
CA LYS A 3 0.41 17.71 3.15
C LYS A 3 0.07 19.15 2.76
N ARG A 4 1.02 19.87 2.11
CA ARG A 4 0.80 21.24 1.65
C ARG A 4 -0.25 21.34 0.54
N GLN A 5 -0.33 20.33 -0.33
CA GLN A 5 -1.33 20.32 -1.41
C GLN A 5 -2.74 20.14 -0.84
N ALA A 6 -2.93 19.21 0.10
CA ALA A 6 -4.22 19.01 0.76
C ALA A 6 -4.68 20.29 1.49
N LEU A 7 -3.81 20.86 2.32
CA LEU A 7 -4.09 22.14 3.01
C LEU A 7 -4.39 23.27 2.04
N GLY A 8 -3.75 23.30 0.86
CA GLY A 8 -3.97 24.32 -0.15
C GLY A 8 -5.35 24.29 -0.81
N VAL A 9 -6.09 23.17 -0.70
CA VAL A 9 -7.46 23.07 -1.24
C VAL A 9 -8.46 23.90 -0.44
N ALA A 10 -8.32 23.91 0.90
CA ALA A 10 -9.21 24.66 1.79
C ALA A 10 -8.44 25.14 3.03
N PRO A 11 -7.50 26.10 2.89
CA PRO A 11 -6.56 26.47 3.94
C PRO A 11 -7.22 26.96 5.21
N ASP A 12 -8.38 27.62 5.09
CA ASP A 12 -9.11 28.18 6.24
C ASP A 12 -9.97 27.13 6.96
N ASN A 13 -10.17 25.95 6.36
CA ASN A 13 -11.06 24.90 6.86
C ASN A 13 -10.35 23.57 7.12
N MET A 14 -9.02 23.53 7.02
CA MET A 14 -8.23 22.32 7.23
C MET A 14 -7.13 22.55 8.25
N VAL A 15 -7.00 21.61 9.16
CA VAL A 15 -5.92 21.57 10.16
C VAL A 15 -5.12 20.30 9.95
N LEU A 16 -3.80 20.42 9.95
CA LEU A 16 -2.89 19.28 9.91
C LEU A 16 -2.77 18.70 11.31
N VAL A 17 -2.97 17.39 11.41
CA VAL A 17 -2.77 16.59 12.62
C VAL A 17 -1.70 15.55 12.31
N GLU A 18 -0.61 15.55 13.07
CA GLU A 18 0.51 14.62 12.94
C GLU A 18 0.67 13.72 14.18
N SER A 19 0.07 14.12 15.30
CA SER A 19 0.11 13.39 16.57
C SER A 19 -1.24 13.43 17.30
N VAL A 20 -1.36 12.66 18.36
CA VAL A 20 -2.56 12.66 19.22
C VAL A 20 -2.73 14.00 19.93
N GLU A 21 -1.62 14.62 20.33
CA GLU A 21 -1.58 15.90 21.02
C GLU A 21 -2.08 17.06 20.14
N ASP A 22 -1.90 16.96 18.82
CA ASP A 22 -2.39 17.96 17.89
C ASP A 22 -3.91 18.06 17.91
N ILE A 23 -4.61 16.95 18.18
CA ILE A 23 -6.08 16.94 18.32
C ILE A 23 -6.52 17.83 19.47
N ASP A 24 -5.83 17.76 20.62
CA ASP A 24 -6.17 18.58 21.79
C ASP A 24 -5.93 20.08 21.55
N GLN A 25 -5.04 20.42 20.61
CA GLN A 25 -4.73 21.80 20.24
C GLN A 25 -5.66 22.37 19.17
N THR A 26 -6.47 21.51 18.52
CA THR A 26 -7.41 21.97 17.50
C THR A 26 -8.63 22.63 18.16
N ASN A 27 -8.85 23.91 17.87
CA ASN A 27 -10.07 24.63 18.29
C ASN A 27 -11.22 24.42 17.29
N LEU A 28 -11.45 23.17 16.88
CA LEU A 28 -12.54 22.86 15.96
C LEU A 28 -13.84 22.75 16.76
N HIS A 29 -14.48 23.88 17.01
CA HIS A 29 -15.76 23.96 17.74
C HIS A 29 -16.98 23.59 16.89
N ASN A 30 -16.78 22.99 15.72
CA ASN A 30 -17.84 22.75 14.77
C ASN A 30 -18.31 21.30 14.84
N ASP A 31 -19.62 21.08 14.89
CA ASP A 31 -20.23 19.75 14.93
C ASP A 31 -20.01 18.88 13.67
N LYS A 32 -19.38 19.45 12.64
CA LYS A 32 -19.11 18.78 11.36
C LYS A 32 -17.61 18.74 11.06
N VAL A 33 -16.93 17.82 11.71
CA VAL A 33 -15.51 17.55 11.47
C VAL A 33 -15.37 16.32 10.57
N ALA A 34 -14.52 16.38 9.56
CA ALA A 34 -14.11 15.22 8.76
C ALA A 34 -12.63 14.93 9.00
N LEU A 35 -12.30 13.67 9.23
CA LEU A 35 -10.92 13.21 9.37
C LEU A 35 -10.51 12.46 8.11
N LEU A 36 -9.39 12.88 7.52
CA LEU A 36 -8.79 12.28 6.33
C LEU A 36 -7.36 11.86 6.64
N ALA A 37 -6.93 10.72 6.11
CA ALA A 37 -5.58 10.23 6.28
C ALA A 37 -4.80 10.16 4.96
N GLN A 38 -3.49 10.30 5.06
CA GLN A 38 -2.60 9.96 3.96
C GLN A 38 -2.62 8.43 3.75
N THR A 39 -2.73 7.99 2.50
CA THR A 39 -2.90 6.57 2.13
C THR A 39 -1.74 5.65 2.56
N THR A 40 -0.58 6.22 2.87
CA THR A 40 0.67 5.52 3.19
C THR A 40 1.09 5.59 4.66
N LEU A 41 0.22 6.07 5.56
CA LEU A 41 0.52 6.10 6.99
C LEU A 41 0.71 4.68 7.57
N ALA A 42 1.52 4.58 8.59
CA ALA A 42 1.58 3.37 9.40
C ALA A 42 0.29 3.22 10.22
N MET A 43 -0.21 1.99 10.34
CA MET A 43 -1.39 1.69 11.17
C MET A 43 -1.16 2.13 12.63
N SER A 44 0.05 1.92 13.15
CA SER A 44 0.46 2.32 14.51
C SER A 44 0.43 3.83 14.73
N GLU A 45 0.57 4.65 13.69
CA GLU A 45 0.46 6.10 13.75
C GLU A 45 -1.00 6.56 13.60
N TRP A 46 -1.74 5.90 12.70
CA TRP A 46 -3.10 6.28 12.37
C TRP A 46 -4.13 5.93 13.45
N GLU A 47 -4.07 4.71 14.00
CA GLU A 47 -5.08 4.22 14.95
C GLU A 47 -5.18 5.07 16.23
N PRO A 48 -4.10 5.51 16.88
CA PRO A 48 -4.20 6.41 18.03
C PRO A 48 -4.89 7.73 17.71
N ILE A 49 -4.52 8.35 16.58
CA ILE A 49 -5.12 9.62 16.12
C ILE A 49 -6.61 9.44 15.84
N LEU A 50 -6.98 8.37 15.12
CA LEU A 50 -8.38 8.05 14.81
C LEU A 50 -9.22 7.84 16.08
N ASN A 51 -8.69 7.08 17.05
CA ASN A 51 -9.38 6.80 18.29
C ASN A 51 -9.56 8.06 19.15
N LYS A 52 -8.53 8.89 19.24
CA LYS A 52 -8.61 10.18 19.94
C LYS A 52 -9.62 11.11 19.26
N ALA A 53 -9.57 11.25 17.94
CA ALA A 53 -10.52 12.07 17.20
C ALA A 53 -11.98 11.61 17.39
N LYS A 54 -12.23 10.30 17.39
CA LYS A 54 -13.55 9.73 17.67
C LYS A 54 -14.04 10.01 19.09
N SER A 55 -13.16 10.05 20.06
CA SER A 55 -13.53 10.37 21.45
C SER A 55 -13.81 11.85 21.64
N GLU A 56 -13.13 12.73 20.89
CA GLU A 56 -13.23 14.18 21.02
C GLU A 56 -14.41 14.76 20.23
N TYR A 57 -14.67 14.22 19.02
CA TYR A 57 -15.68 14.75 18.11
C TYR A 57 -16.83 13.76 17.94
N GLN A 58 -18.01 14.04 18.55
CA GLN A 58 -19.18 13.14 18.52
C GLN A 58 -19.75 12.89 17.12
N ASN A 59 -19.66 13.87 16.22
CA ASN A 59 -20.21 13.80 14.86
C ASN A 59 -19.13 13.79 13.78
N ILE A 60 -18.00 13.10 14.06
CA ILE A 60 -16.90 13.01 13.11
C ILE A 60 -17.32 12.27 11.84
N GLN A 61 -17.01 12.85 10.69
CA GLN A 61 -17.19 12.21 9.39
C GLN A 61 -15.91 11.45 9.02
N LEU A 62 -16.08 10.17 8.75
CA LEU A 62 -15.02 9.29 8.32
C LEU A 62 -15.32 8.77 6.91
N PRO A 63 -14.31 8.46 6.09
CA PRO A 63 -14.54 7.83 4.79
C PRO A 63 -15.19 6.46 4.97
N ARG A 64 -15.99 6.03 3.97
CA ARG A 64 -16.73 4.74 4.01
C ARG A 64 -15.80 3.53 4.10
N LYS A 65 -14.61 3.62 3.51
CA LYS A 65 -13.50 2.67 3.65
C LYS A 65 -12.34 3.39 4.33
N SER A 66 -11.36 2.66 4.82
CA SER A 66 -10.13 3.26 5.30
C SER A 66 -9.48 4.10 4.21
N ASP A 67 -8.95 5.29 4.54
CA ASP A 67 -8.12 6.08 3.64
C ASP A 67 -6.77 5.40 3.38
N LEU A 68 -6.35 4.49 4.26
CA LEU A 68 -5.11 3.75 4.07
C LEU A 68 -5.26 2.79 2.89
N CYS A 69 -4.29 2.82 1.98
CA CYS A 69 -4.26 1.94 0.82
C CYS A 69 -4.10 0.47 1.25
N TYR A 70 -4.90 -0.43 0.68
CA TYR A 70 -4.79 -1.86 0.95
C TYR A 70 -3.37 -2.40 0.71
N ALA A 71 -2.70 -1.95 -0.34
CA ALA A 71 -1.33 -2.34 -0.63
C ALA A 71 -0.35 -1.90 0.49
N THR A 72 -0.61 -0.77 1.14
CA THR A 72 0.15 -0.32 2.31
C THR A 72 -0.14 -1.18 3.53
N THR A 73 -1.41 -1.39 3.85
CA THR A 73 -1.82 -2.16 5.04
C THR A 73 -1.45 -3.63 4.93
N ASN A 74 -1.57 -4.24 3.75
CA ASN A 74 -1.17 -5.63 3.52
C ASN A 74 0.34 -5.81 3.70
N ARG A 75 1.16 -4.91 3.12
CA ARG A 75 2.62 -4.94 3.32
C ARG A 75 3.01 -4.77 4.77
N GLN A 76 2.38 -3.85 5.51
CA GLN A 76 2.65 -3.68 6.94
C GLN A 76 2.32 -4.95 7.73
N LYS A 77 1.15 -5.58 7.48
CA LYS A 77 0.76 -6.84 8.14
C LYS A 77 1.73 -7.97 7.84
N ALA A 78 2.04 -8.19 6.56
CA ALA A 78 2.99 -9.22 6.14
C ALA A 78 4.35 -9.00 6.81
N LEU A 79 4.81 -7.75 6.86
CA LEU A 79 6.08 -7.38 7.46
C LEU A 79 6.09 -7.60 8.98
N ILE A 80 5.02 -7.25 9.69
CA ILE A 80 4.87 -7.52 11.12
C ILE A 80 4.95 -9.03 11.39
N ASN A 81 4.25 -9.84 10.59
CA ASN A 81 4.23 -11.29 10.77
C ASN A 81 5.59 -11.93 10.51
N ILE A 82 6.29 -11.52 9.45
CA ILE A 82 7.62 -12.06 9.13
C ILE A 82 8.71 -11.55 10.08
N SER A 83 8.62 -10.33 10.57
CA SER A 83 9.63 -9.73 11.46
C SER A 83 9.85 -10.52 12.74
N ASN A 84 8.86 -11.30 13.19
CA ASN A 84 9.01 -12.18 14.35
C ASN A 84 9.82 -13.46 14.07
N LYS A 85 10.11 -13.75 12.80
CA LYS A 85 10.82 -14.97 12.37
C LYS A 85 12.24 -14.69 11.89
N VAL A 86 12.65 -13.42 11.85
CA VAL A 86 13.94 -12.98 11.33
C VAL A 86 14.66 -12.06 12.31
N ASP A 87 15.96 -11.93 12.15
CA ASP A 87 16.80 -11.09 12.99
C ASP A 87 16.79 -9.63 12.50
N LYS A 88 16.78 -9.42 11.17
CA LYS A 88 16.84 -8.11 10.56
C LYS A 88 15.84 -7.96 9.42
N VAL A 89 15.44 -6.72 9.18
CA VAL A 89 14.52 -6.37 8.09
C VAL A 89 15.17 -5.34 7.17
N LEU A 90 15.24 -5.65 5.88
CA LEU A 90 15.67 -4.72 4.84
C LEU A 90 14.43 -4.19 4.10
N VAL A 91 14.28 -2.87 4.08
CA VAL A 91 13.16 -2.19 3.42
C VAL A 91 13.69 -1.44 2.21
N VAL A 92 13.46 -2.00 1.03
CA VAL A 92 13.92 -1.41 -0.23
C VAL A 92 13.06 -0.22 -0.62
N GLY A 93 13.69 0.92 -0.87
CA GLY A 93 13.01 2.11 -1.36
C GLY A 93 13.65 3.42 -0.91
N SER A 94 13.24 4.51 -1.56
CA SER A 94 13.81 5.84 -1.35
C SER A 94 13.50 6.43 0.03
N SER A 95 14.43 7.23 0.52
CA SER A 95 14.29 8.05 1.74
C SER A 95 13.13 9.03 1.67
N THR A 96 12.72 9.42 0.48
CA THR A 96 11.60 10.34 0.25
C THR A 96 10.25 9.62 0.13
N SER A 97 10.23 8.29 0.09
CA SER A 97 9.02 7.50 -0.01
C SER A 97 8.32 7.37 1.35
N SER A 98 7.12 7.94 1.47
CA SER A 98 6.30 7.84 2.68
C SER A 98 5.99 6.39 3.04
N ASN A 99 5.69 5.54 2.04
CA ASN A 99 5.39 4.13 2.29
C ASN A 99 6.62 3.36 2.78
N THR A 100 7.81 3.60 2.20
CA THR A 100 9.06 2.98 2.67
C THR A 100 9.35 3.38 4.12
N ASN A 101 9.24 4.68 4.43
CA ASN A 101 9.45 5.17 5.79
C ASN A 101 8.43 4.59 6.78
N ALA A 102 7.16 4.46 6.40
CA ALA A 102 6.14 3.84 7.23
C ALA A 102 6.45 2.36 7.55
N LEU A 103 7.00 1.60 6.60
CA LEU A 103 7.43 0.21 6.83
C LEU A 103 8.59 0.15 7.83
N VAL A 104 9.60 1.01 7.68
CA VAL A 104 10.72 1.10 8.64
C VAL A 104 10.22 1.47 10.03
N THR A 105 9.37 2.50 10.13
CA THR A 105 8.77 2.94 11.40
C THR A 105 7.97 1.81 12.07
N THR A 106 7.19 1.07 11.28
CA THR A 106 6.40 -0.07 11.78
C THR A 106 7.29 -1.09 12.49
N ILE A 107 8.42 -1.47 11.91
CA ILE A 107 9.33 -2.47 12.48
C ILE A 107 10.09 -1.92 13.68
N ASN A 108 10.57 -0.67 13.62
CA ASN A 108 11.25 -0.04 14.73
C ASN A 108 10.34 0.10 15.97
N ASN A 109 9.05 0.40 15.77
CA ASN A 109 8.05 0.45 16.84
C ASN A 109 7.81 -0.92 17.52
N LEU A 110 8.13 -2.02 16.84
CA LEU A 110 8.10 -3.36 17.40
C LEU A 110 9.40 -3.72 18.16
N GLY A 111 10.35 -2.80 18.26
CA GLY A 111 11.65 -3.03 18.87
C GLY A 111 12.59 -3.92 18.05
N LYS A 112 12.34 -4.03 16.75
CA LYS A 112 13.16 -4.78 15.79
C LYS A 112 14.03 -3.86 14.96
N GLU A 113 15.13 -4.38 14.44
CA GLU A 113 16.07 -3.62 13.62
C GLU A 113 15.62 -3.61 12.15
N ALA A 114 15.26 -2.43 11.62
CA ALA A 114 14.92 -2.24 10.22
C ALA A 114 15.88 -1.27 9.54
N HIS A 115 16.38 -1.67 8.38
CA HIS A 115 17.28 -0.86 7.56
C HIS A 115 16.62 -0.50 6.24
N ARG A 116 16.61 0.80 5.90
CA ARG A 116 16.20 1.24 4.57
C ARG A 116 17.36 1.07 3.60
N ILE A 117 17.07 0.47 2.45
CA ILE A 117 18.05 0.19 1.40
C ILE A 117 17.57 0.90 0.13
N GLU A 118 18.31 1.88 -0.31
CA GLU A 118 18.08 2.60 -1.56
C GLU A 118 18.99 2.11 -2.68
N THR A 119 20.21 1.71 -2.31
CA THR A 119 21.24 1.15 -3.21
C THR A 119 21.95 -0.04 -2.56
N LEU A 120 22.67 -0.85 -3.34
CA LEU A 120 23.50 -1.94 -2.81
C LEU A 120 24.59 -1.46 -1.84
N GLU A 121 25.05 -0.24 -1.99
CA GLU A 121 26.09 0.36 -1.13
C GLU A 121 25.60 0.49 0.33
N ASP A 122 24.31 0.66 0.55
CA ASP A 122 23.72 0.75 1.90
C ASP A 122 23.93 -0.53 2.71
N LEU A 123 24.07 -1.67 2.04
CA LEU A 123 24.31 -2.97 2.69
C LEU A 123 25.69 -3.06 3.34
N ASN A 124 26.68 -2.29 2.88
CA ASN A 124 28.05 -2.35 3.39
C ASN A 124 28.14 -1.96 4.88
N ASN A 125 27.17 -1.21 5.38
CA ASN A 125 27.13 -0.75 6.77
C ASN A 125 26.31 -1.65 7.69
N ILE A 126 25.80 -2.77 7.18
CA ILE A 126 24.89 -3.66 7.91
C ILE A 126 25.59 -5.01 8.07
N ASN A 127 25.74 -5.47 9.30
CA ASN A 127 26.25 -6.82 9.51
C ASN A 127 25.14 -7.84 9.23
N LEU A 128 25.30 -8.60 8.16
CA LEU A 128 24.35 -9.61 7.66
C LEU A 128 24.93 -11.03 7.70
N ASN A 129 25.99 -11.26 8.49
CA ASN A 129 26.60 -12.57 8.62
C ASN A 129 25.78 -13.45 9.59
N ASP A 130 25.47 -14.66 9.17
CA ASP A 130 24.78 -15.68 9.97
C ASP A 130 23.47 -15.19 10.63
N VAL A 131 22.71 -14.37 9.91
CA VAL A 131 21.42 -13.85 10.37
C VAL A 131 20.31 -14.14 9.35
N ASP A 132 19.11 -14.37 9.88
CA ASP A 132 17.90 -14.46 9.06
C ASP A 132 17.40 -13.06 8.71
N VAL A 133 17.17 -12.82 7.41
CA VAL A 133 16.82 -11.51 6.91
C VAL A 133 15.51 -11.55 6.13
N ALA A 134 14.58 -10.65 6.46
CA ALA A 134 13.45 -10.37 5.60
C ALA A 134 13.74 -9.19 4.68
N ILE A 135 13.39 -9.33 3.39
CA ILE A 135 13.44 -8.25 2.42
C ILE A 135 12.01 -7.87 2.04
N THR A 136 11.70 -6.60 2.16
CA THR A 136 10.44 -6.02 1.67
C THR A 136 10.74 -4.76 0.86
N ALA A 137 9.74 -4.27 0.14
CA ALA A 137 9.90 -3.09 -0.69
C ALA A 137 8.75 -2.11 -0.49
N GLY A 138 9.04 -0.82 -0.60
CA GLY A 138 8.01 0.20 -0.76
C GLY A 138 7.21 -0.03 -2.04
N ALA A 139 5.94 0.42 -2.05
CA ALA A 139 5.02 0.20 -3.19
C ALA A 139 5.53 0.76 -4.53
N SER A 140 6.43 1.73 -4.50
CA SER A 140 7.04 2.35 -5.68
C SER A 140 8.48 1.92 -5.92
N ALA A 141 9.02 0.99 -5.12
CA ALA A 141 10.38 0.50 -5.31
C ALA A 141 10.44 -0.39 -6.56
N PRO A 142 11.45 -0.21 -7.44
CA PRO A 142 11.59 -1.05 -8.62
C PRO A 142 11.95 -2.49 -8.26
N ASP A 143 11.29 -3.46 -8.86
CA ASP A 143 11.49 -4.89 -8.58
C ASP A 143 12.92 -5.36 -8.86
N HIS A 144 13.60 -4.77 -9.85
CA HIS A 144 14.99 -5.14 -10.17
C HIS A 144 15.95 -4.86 -9.00
N ILE A 145 15.72 -3.80 -8.20
CA ILE A 145 16.59 -3.51 -7.05
C ILE A 145 16.41 -4.58 -5.96
N VAL A 146 15.17 -5.03 -5.73
CA VAL A 146 14.91 -6.13 -4.78
C VAL A 146 15.64 -7.40 -5.21
N LYS A 147 15.61 -7.69 -6.52
CA LYS A 147 16.30 -8.83 -7.11
C LYS A 147 17.83 -8.72 -6.98
N GLU A 148 18.39 -7.57 -7.32
CA GLU A 148 19.83 -7.30 -7.19
C GLU A 148 20.31 -7.45 -5.73
N ILE A 149 19.55 -6.94 -4.76
CA ILE A 149 19.84 -7.11 -3.34
C ILE A 149 19.80 -8.60 -2.95
N SER A 150 18.77 -9.33 -3.36
CA SER A 150 18.64 -10.76 -3.07
C SER A 150 19.79 -11.57 -3.67
N GLU A 151 20.19 -11.27 -4.92
CA GLU A 151 21.33 -11.91 -5.58
C GLU A 151 22.67 -11.54 -4.91
N PHE A 152 22.85 -10.30 -4.49
CA PHE A 152 24.04 -9.84 -3.78
C PHE A 152 24.22 -10.54 -2.43
N LEU A 153 23.14 -10.73 -1.69
CA LEU A 153 23.16 -11.41 -0.39
C LEU A 153 23.44 -12.92 -0.52
N ASN A 154 23.19 -13.50 -1.69
CA ASN A 154 23.42 -14.93 -1.98
C ASN A 154 22.99 -15.86 -0.84
N PRO A 155 21.71 -15.84 -0.44
CA PRO A 155 21.24 -16.57 0.74
C PRO A 155 21.31 -18.09 0.53
N ASN A 156 21.56 -18.85 1.61
CA ASN A 156 21.52 -20.31 1.61
C ASN A 156 20.11 -20.85 1.30
N ASN A 157 19.08 -20.16 1.72
CA ASN A 157 17.68 -20.44 1.46
C ASN A 157 16.94 -19.13 1.16
N LEU A 158 16.02 -19.18 0.18
CA LEU A 158 15.16 -18.07 -0.18
C LEU A 158 13.70 -18.54 -0.16
N GLU A 159 12.89 -17.90 0.69
CA GLU A 159 11.47 -18.17 0.80
C GLU A 159 10.65 -16.92 0.45
N PHE A 160 9.58 -17.12 -0.32
CA PHE A 160 8.61 -16.05 -0.58
C PHE A 160 7.49 -16.11 0.46
N TYR A 161 7.37 -15.06 1.25
CA TYR A 161 6.32 -14.95 2.24
C TYR A 161 5.12 -14.18 1.69
N VAL A 162 3.98 -14.85 1.63
CA VAL A 162 2.70 -14.29 1.20
C VAL A 162 1.72 -14.37 2.36
N ASP A 163 1.30 -13.23 2.90
CA ASP A 163 0.35 -13.15 4.02
C ASP A 163 -1.11 -13.08 3.54
N THR A 164 -1.34 -12.39 2.41
CA THR A 164 -2.69 -12.11 1.91
C THR A 164 -2.70 -12.22 0.39
N THR A 165 -3.70 -12.89 -0.16
CA THR A 165 -3.99 -12.82 -1.59
C THR A 165 -4.74 -11.53 -1.89
N GLU A 166 -4.20 -10.69 -2.75
CA GLU A 166 -4.83 -9.43 -3.14
C GLU A 166 -5.80 -9.71 -4.30
N GLU A 167 -7.10 -9.53 -4.05
CA GLU A 167 -8.18 -9.61 -5.04
C GLU A 167 -8.81 -8.24 -5.26
N GLU A 168 -8.00 -7.23 -5.60
CA GLU A 168 -8.51 -5.89 -5.86
C GLU A 168 -8.88 -5.73 -7.32
N TYR A 169 -10.11 -5.31 -7.55
CA TYR A 169 -10.66 -5.04 -8.86
C TYR A 169 -10.52 -3.56 -9.22
N PHE A 170 -9.82 -3.30 -10.32
CA PHE A 170 -9.71 -1.97 -10.92
C PHE A 170 -10.64 -1.86 -12.13
N PRO A 171 -11.84 -1.26 -11.99
CA PRO A 171 -12.78 -1.16 -13.08
C PRO A 171 -12.22 -0.29 -14.20
N LEU A 172 -12.37 -0.74 -15.43
CA LEU A 172 -12.07 0.08 -16.61
C LEU A 172 -12.88 1.39 -16.58
N PRO A 173 -12.34 2.50 -17.12
CA PRO A 173 -13.09 3.73 -17.32
C PRO A 173 -14.41 3.45 -18.04
N LYS A 174 -15.48 4.18 -17.66
CA LYS A 174 -16.85 3.95 -18.19
C LYS A 174 -16.89 3.94 -19.71
N GLU A 175 -16.18 4.87 -20.34
CA GLU A 175 -16.13 5.00 -21.81
C GLU A 175 -15.48 3.78 -22.46
N LEU A 176 -14.37 3.31 -21.90
CA LEU A 176 -13.68 2.13 -22.41
C LEU A 176 -14.54 0.87 -22.23
N ARG A 177 -15.21 0.74 -21.08
CA ARG A 177 -16.11 -0.38 -20.79
C ARG A 177 -17.29 -0.42 -21.77
N SER A 178 -17.92 0.72 -22.07
CA SER A 178 -19.01 0.78 -23.04
C SER A 178 -18.55 0.42 -24.46
N ASN A 179 -17.37 0.87 -24.88
CA ASN A 179 -16.78 0.55 -26.18
C ASN A 179 -16.45 -0.96 -26.30
N ILE A 180 -15.85 -1.55 -25.27
CA ILE A 180 -15.56 -2.99 -25.23
C ILE A 180 -16.87 -3.81 -25.28
N THR A 181 -17.90 -3.37 -24.56
CA THR A 181 -19.20 -4.04 -24.59
C THR A 181 -19.85 -3.98 -25.97
N ALA A 182 -19.79 -2.82 -26.62
CA ALA A 182 -20.31 -2.64 -28.00
C ALA A 182 -19.52 -3.50 -29.01
N LEU A 183 -18.18 -3.50 -28.89
CA LEU A 183 -17.31 -4.33 -29.75
C LEU A 183 -17.57 -5.82 -29.52
N SER A 184 -17.70 -6.27 -28.29
CA SER A 184 -18.01 -7.67 -27.96
C SER A 184 -19.35 -8.10 -28.56
N LYS A 185 -20.35 -7.21 -28.57
CA LYS A 185 -21.65 -7.46 -29.20
C LYS A 185 -21.51 -7.60 -30.73
N LEU A 186 -20.81 -6.69 -31.37
CA LEU A 186 -20.55 -6.73 -32.82
C LEU A 186 -19.80 -8.00 -33.22
N LEU A 187 -18.79 -8.38 -32.48
CA LEU A 187 -18.05 -9.62 -32.75
C LEU A 187 -18.92 -10.87 -32.61
N LYS A 188 -19.82 -10.91 -31.61
CA LYS A 188 -20.80 -11.99 -31.46
C LYS A 188 -21.75 -12.11 -32.64
N ASP A 189 -22.22 -10.95 -33.15
CA ASP A 189 -23.16 -10.89 -34.27
C ASP A 189 -22.47 -11.26 -35.59
N MET A 190 -21.17 -10.91 -35.74
CA MET A 190 -20.40 -11.21 -36.97
C MET A 190 -19.82 -12.62 -37.00
N PHE A 191 -19.49 -13.17 -35.86
CA PHE A 191 -18.87 -14.50 -35.72
C PHE A 191 -19.65 -15.34 -34.71
N PRO A 192 -20.78 -15.94 -35.11
CA PRO A 192 -21.52 -16.84 -34.21
C PRO A 192 -20.75 -18.12 -34.00
N THR A 193 -19.77 -18.08 -33.09
CA THR A 193 -18.99 -19.24 -32.69
C THR A 193 -19.66 -19.94 -31.52
N ASN A 194 -19.71 -21.27 -31.60
CA ASN A 194 -20.22 -22.16 -30.53
C ASN A 194 -19.32 -22.18 -29.28
N SER A 195 -18.23 -21.44 -29.22
CA SER A 195 -17.33 -21.38 -28.08
C SER A 195 -17.80 -20.33 -27.08
N LYS A 196 -18.58 -20.79 -26.11
CA LYS A 196 -18.97 -19.97 -24.94
C LYS A 196 -17.77 -19.43 -24.14
N GLU A 197 -16.58 -19.98 -24.31
CA GLU A 197 -15.37 -19.65 -23.55
C GLU A 197 -14.68 -18.37 -24.05
N ALA A 198 -14.52 -18.18 -25.36
CA ALA A 198 -13.80 -17.04 -25.91
C ALA A 198 -14.50 -15.67 -25.68
N VAL A 199 -15.81 -15.70 -25.52
CA VAL A 199 -16.62 -14.47 -25.33
C VAL A 199 -16.83 -14.14 -23.85
N ASN A 200 -16.74 -15.13 -22.98
CA ASN A 200 -16.86 -14.92 -21.53
C ASN A 200 -15.64 -14.20 -20.92
N GLY A 201 -14.47 -14.28 -21.54
CA GLY A 201 -13.26 -13.59 -21.11
C GLY A 201 -13.37 -12.05 -21.21
N ILE A 202 -13.96 -11.55 -22.30
CA ILE A 202 -14.08 -10.10 -22.55
C ILE A 202 -15.22 -9.45 -21.71
N SER A 203 -16.24 -10.23 -21.34
CA SER A 203 -17.40 -9.71 -20.59
C SER A 203 -17.28 -9.82 -19.08
N LYS A 204 -16.33 -10.58 -18.57
CA LYS A 204 -16.06 -10.71 -17.14
C LYS A 204 -14.91 -9.83 -16.69
N ASP A 205 -15.14 -8.54 -16.71
CA ASP A 205 -14.32 -7.49 -16.13
C ASP A 205 -14.04 -7.71 -14.60
N LYS A 206 -14.44 -8.83 -14.03
CA LYS A 206 -14.35 -9.13 -12.59
C LYS A 206 -13.44 -10.29 -12.22
N SER A 207 -12.77 -10.94 -13.17
CA SER A 207 -12.08 -12.19 -12.88
C SER A 207 -10.56 -12.18 -13.05
N TRP A 208 -9.97 -11.01 -13.24
CA TRP A 208 -8.51 -10.89 -13.34
C TRP A 208 -7.97 -10.49 -11.97
N SER A 209 -7.24 -11.39 -11.34
CA SER A 209 -6.38 -11.01 -10.22
C SER A 209 -5.24 -10.12 -10.74
N ALA A 210 -4.68 -9.26 -9.89
CA ALA A 210 -3.53 -8.44 -10.27
C ALA A 210 -2.36 -9.32 -10.79
N THR A 211 -2.22 -10.51 -10.25
CA THR A 211 -1.20 -11.49 -10.65
C THR A 211 -1.44 -12.05 -12.05
N GLU A 212 -2.69 -12.35 -12.42
CA GLU A 212 -3.04 -12.80 -13.77
C GLU A 212 -2.89 -11.69 -14.81
N ALA A 213 -3.26 -10.45 -14.46
CA ALA A 213 -3.08 -9.30 -15.33
C ALA A 213 -1.59 -9.02 -15.62
N LEU A 214 -0.71 -9.13 -14.62
CA LEU A 214 0.74 -8.95 -14.77
C LEU A 214 1.41 -10.10 -15.51
N SER A 215 0.92 -11.33 -15.40
CA SER A 215 1.47 -12.49 -16.10
C SER A 215 1.07 -12.53 -17.59
N SER A 216 0.12 -11.71 -18.02
CA SER A 216 -0.35 -11.62 -19.40
C SER A 216 0.30 -10.49 -20.22
N LEU A 217 1.15 -9.67 -19.59
CA LEU A 217 2.00 -8.66 -20.22
C LEU A 217 3.37 -9.23 -20.57
#